data_63f1d423d1b93eea60c40168fa3d1b03
#
_entry.id   63f1d423d1b93eea60c40168fa3d1b03
#
_cell.length_a   1.000
_cell.length_b   1.000
_cell.length_c   1.000
_cell.angle_alpha   90.00
_cell.angle_beta   90.00
_cell.angle_gamma   90.00
#
_symmetry.space_group_name_H-M   'P 1'
#
loop_
_entity.id
_entity.type
_entity.pdbx_description
1 polymer ?
#
loop_
_entity_poly.entity_id
_entity_poly.type
_entity_poly.pdbx_seq_one_letter_code
_entity_poly.pdbx_strand_id
1 'polypeptide(L)'
;HAKTYVFYRDTGFTTAYVGSSNLSNAAISSGLEWNVKVTKKDLPETIDKIEATFESYWNSNEFEYYNEDQKERLSRALKAEKYFDSNNTEVYTMDIAPYSYQQEILDRLEAERKVRGYHRNLVVAATGTGKTVISALDYKRFRKQNPEKPCRLLFVAHREEILKQSMYTFRAVLKDANFGDMFVGSYKPESIDNLFISIQTFNSQSFTEKTTSDFYDYIIVDEFHHAAAPTYQKLLSYYHPQ
;
A
#
# COMPACT_ATOMS: atom_id res chain seq x y z
N HIS A 1 -11.19 -5.35 -2.01
CA HIS A 1 -11.74 -4.99 -0.70
C HIS A 1 -13.09 -5.67 -0.52
N ALA A 2 -13.21 -6.62 0.40
CA ALA A 2 -14.51 -7.13 0.81
C ALA A 2 -15.21 -6.08 1.69
N LYS A 3 -16.47 -5.82 1.43
CA LYS A 3 -17.32 -4.93 2.22
C LYS A 3 -18.44 -5.75 2.82
N THR A 4 -18.85 -5.39 4.00
CA THR A 4 -19.93 -6.08 4.70
C THR A 4 -20.98 -5.06 5.11
N TYR A 5 -22.22 -5.35 4.76
CA TYR A 5 -23.40 -4.56 5.13
C TYR A 5 -24.34 -5.46 5.94
N VAL A 6 -24.63 -5.07 7.16
CA VAL A 6 -25.56 -5.80 8.04
C VAL A 6 -26.83 -4.98 8.21
N PHE A 7 -27.97 -5.61 7.93
CA PHE A 7 -29.29 -5.01 8.05
C PHE A 7 -30.04 -5.68 9.17
N TYR A 8 -30.27 -4.96 10.23
CA TYR A 8 -31.14 -5.36 11.34
C TYR A 8 -32.60 -4.99 11.02
N ARG A 9 -33.51 -5.85 11.39
CA ARG A 9 -34.93 -5.60 11.25
C ARG A 9 -35.63 -5.85 12.58
N ASP A 10 -36.67 -5.09 12.88
CA ASP A 10 -37.47 -5.24 14.10
C ASP A 10 -38.10 -6.62 14.25
N THR A 11 -38.26 -7.34 13.14
CA THR A 11 -38.74 -8.72 13.09
C THR A 11 -37.70 -9.77 13.53
N GLY A 12 -36.47 -9.34 13.88
CA GLY A 12 -35.37 -10.24 14.22
C GLY A 12 -34.68 -10.88 13.01
N PHE A 13 -35.09 -10.55 11.79
CA PHE A 13 -34.48 -11.08 10.54
C PHE A 13 -33.25 -10.25 10.16
N THR A 14 -32.10 -10.57 10.74
CA THR A 14 -30.83 -9.97 10.36
C THR A 14 -30.31 -10.58 9.07
N THR A 15 -29.88 -9.73 8.16
CA THR A 15 -29.29 -10.11 6.87
C THR A 15 -27.98 -9.38 6.67
N ALA A 16 -26.91 -10.08 6.26
CA ALA A 16 -25.65 -9.49 5.85
C ALA A 16 -25.40 -9.73 4.36
N TYR A 17 -24.76 -8.75 3.74
CA TYR A 17 -24.20 -8.87 2.40
C TYR A 17 -22.69 -8.70 2.51
N VAL A 18 -21.92 -9.67 2.00
CA VAL A 18 -20.46 -9.66 1.98
C VAL A 18 -20.00 -9.73 0.53
N GLY A 19 -19.22 -8.76 0.09
CA GLY A 19 -18.76 -8.74 -1.30
C GLY A 19 -17.90 -7.54 -1.65
N SER A 20 -17.77 -7.28 -2.94
CA SER A 20 -16.97 -6.17 -3.48
C SER A 20 -17.78 -4.88 -3.66
N SER A 21 -19.11 -4.94 -3.68
CA SER A 21 -19.99 -3.83 -4.03
C SER A 21 -19.88 -2.63 -3.08
N ASN A 22 -19.83 -1.44 -3.68
CA ASN A 22 -20.05 -0.18 -2.98
C ASN A 22 -21.56 0.15 -2.91
N LEU A 23 -22.00 0.90 -1.89
CA LEU A 23 -23.33 1.53 -1.89
C LEU A 23 -23.33 2.78 -2.80
N SER A 24 -22.94 2.60 -4.05
CA SER A 24 -22.95 3.66 -5.06
C SER A 24 -23.96 3.33 -6.17
N ASN A 25 -24.51 4.35 -6.82
CA ASN A 25 -25.44 4.15 -7.94
C ASN A 25 -24.84 3.29 -9.05
N ALA A 26 -23.55 3.41 -9.35
CA ALA A 26 -22.84 2.61 -10.35
C ALA A 26 -22.78 1.12 -9.96
N ALA A 27 -22.51 0.81 -8.71
CA ALA A 27 -22.45 -0.56 -8.22
C ALA A 27 -23.83 -1.23 -8.13
N ILE A 28 -24.88 -0.44 -7.91
CA ILE A 28 -26.27 -0.94 -7.81
C ILE A 28 -26.90 -1.13 -9.19
N SER A 29 -26.52 -0.31 -10.19
CA SER A 29 -27.23 -0.23 -11.47
C SER A 29 -26.50 -0.88 -12.66
N SER A 30 -25.17 -0.91 -12.71
CA SER A 30 -24.41 -1.33 -13.91
C SER A 30 -23.11 -2.06 -13.65
N GLY A 31 -22.65 -2.15 -12.39
CA GLY A 31 -21.41 -2.83 -12.05
C GLY A 31 -21.57 -4.36 -11.99
N LEU A 32 -20.59 -5.11 -12.52
CA LEU A 32 -20.46 -6.55 -12.28
C LEU A 32 -19.85 -6.77 -10.89
N GLU A 33 -20.72 -6.87 -9.89
CA GLU A 33 -20.32 -7.00 -8.50
C GLU A 33 -20.82 -8.34 -7.93
N TRP A 34 -19.98 -8.97 -7.14
CA TRP A 34 -20.34 -10.22 -6.48
C TRP A 34 -20.62 -9.97 -5.00
N ASN A 35 -21.82 -10.34 -4.55
CA ASN A 35 -22.21 -10.29 -3.14
C ASN A 35 -22.79 -11.63 -2.72
N VAL A 36 -22.38 -12.09 -1.55
CA VAL A 36 -22.98 -13.23 -0.87
C VAL A 36 -23.99 -12.69 0.16
N LYS A 37 -25.22 -13.13 0.06
CA LYS A 37 -26.26 -12.85 1.05
C LYS A 37 -26.23 -13.93 2.13
N VAL A 38 -26.11 -13.52 3.37
CA VAL A 38 -26.15 -14.40 4.55
C VAL A 38 -27.30 -13.95 5.45
N THR A 39 -28.10 -14.88 5.92
CA THR A 39 -29.18 -14.58 6.86
C THR A 39 -28.90 -15.21 8.25
N LYS A 40 -29.34 -14.55 9.31
CA LYS A 40 -29.17 -15.08 10.67
C LYS A 40 -29.93 -16.40 10.87
N LYS A 41 -30.98 -16.63 10.07
CA LYS A 41 -31.74 -17.88 10.09
C LYS A 41 -30.96 -19.07 9.55
N ASP A 42 -30.20 -18.86 8.46
CA ASP A 42 -29.50 -19.94 7.74
C ASP A 42 -28.09 -20.19 8.32
N LEU A 43 -27.39 -19.10 8.67
CA LEU A 43 -26.00 -19.12 9.17
C LEU A 43 -25.82 -18.19 10.36
N PRO A 44 -26.40 -18.51 11.53
CA PRO A 44 -26.33 -17.64 12.72
C PRO A 44 -24.90 -17.39 13.17
N GLU A 45 -24.03 -18.40 13.20
CA GLU A 45 -22.64 -18.26 13.62
C GLU A 45 -21.83 -17.30 12.72
N THR A 46 -22.16 -17.22 11.44
CA THR A 46 -21.50 -16.31 10.51
C THR A 46 -21.90 -14.87 10.79
N ILE A 47 -23.18 -14.62 11.06
CA ILE A 47 -23.64 -13.29 11.45
C ILE A 47 -23.01 -12.88 12.77
N ASP A 48 -23.00 -13.75 13.78
CA ASP A 48 -22.41 -13.47 15.10
C ASP A 48 -20.89 -13.16 14.97
N LYS A 49 -20.17 -13.85 14.10
CA LYS A 49 -18.75 -13.53 13.79
C LYS A 49 -18.59 -12.18 13.12
N ILE A 50 -19.46 -11.83 12.19
CA ILE A 50 -19.45 -10.52 11.52
C ILE A 50 -19.68 -9.41 12.55
N GLU A 51 -20.70 -9.58 13.41
CA GLU A 51 -21.02 -8.64 14.47
C GLU A 51 -19.85 -8.48 15.46
N ALA A 52 -19.29 -9.59 15.94
CA ALA A 52 -18.15 -9.56 16.84
C ALA A 52 -16.92 -8.89 16.23
N THR A 53 -16.67 -9.12 14.94
CA THR A 53 -15.57 -8.47 14.21
C THR A 53 -15.80 -6.97 14.08
N PHE A 54 -17.03 -6.55 13.77
CA PHE A 54 -17.40 -5.14 13.70
C PHE A 54 -17.21 -4.47 15.06
N GLU A 55 -17.72 -5.07 16.14
CA GLU A 55 -17.55 -4.55 17.50
C GLU A 55 -16.08 -4.44 17.92
N SER A 56 -15.26 -5.42 17.54
CA SER A 56 -13.82 -5.40 17.78
C SER A 56 -13.14 -4.21 17.08
N TYR A 57 -13.51 -3.94 15.82
CA TYR A 57 -12.99 -2.78 15.11
C TYR A 57 -13.55 -1.47 15.67
N TRP A 58 -14.85 -1.42 15.92
CA TRP A 58 -15.53 -0.22 16.43
C TRP A 58 -14.98 0.27 17.77
N ASN A 59 -14.58 -0.67 18.63
CA ASN A 59 -14.02 -0.37 19.94
C ASN A 59 -12.48 -0.33 19.95
N SER A 60 -11.83 -0.44 18.79
CA SER A 60 -10.37 -0.34 18.73
C SER A 60 -9.91 1.11 18.79
N ASN A 61 -8.71 1.33 19.35
CA ASN A 61 -8.12 2.66 19.45
C ASN A 61 -7.72 3.26 18.07
N GLU A 62 -7.92 2.51 16.98
CA GLU A 62 -7.65 2.96 15.61
C GLU A 62 -8.81 3.77 15.02
N PHE A 63 -9.99 3.72 15.65
CA PHE A 63 -11.18 4.43 15.22
C PHE A 63 -11.61 5.47 16.25
N GLU A 64 -11.96 6.63 15.78
CA GLU A 64 -12.48 7.72 16.60
C GLU A 64 -13.93 7.99 16.23
N TYR A 65 -14.75 8.26 17.23
CA TYR A 65 -16.12 8.73 16.99
C TYR A 65 -16.11 10.07 16.30
N TYR A 66 -16.81 10.17 15.17
CA TYR A 66 -17.01 11.44 14.51
C TYR A 66 -18.03 12.30 15.26
N ASN A 67 -17.63 13.54 15.55
CA ASN A 67 -18.51 14.59 16.05
C ASN A 67 -18.32 15.87 15.22
N GLU A 68 -19.19 16.87 15.42
CA GLU A 68 -19.13 18.11 14.63
C GLU A 68 -17.81 18.89 14.82
N ASP A 69 -17.17 18.78 15.98
CA ASP A 69 -15.91 19.45 16.27
C ASP A 69 -14.75 18.89 15.40
N GLN A 70 -14.91 17.67 14.92
CA GLN A 70 -13.94 17.00 14.04
C GLN A 70 -14.18 17.24 12.54
N LYS A 71 -15.20 18.02 12.18
CA LYS A 71 -15.61 18.29 10.79
C LYS A 71 -14.46 18.85 9.95
N GLU A 72 -13.68 19.76 10.50
CA GLU A 72 -12.52 20.33 9.78
C GLU A 72 -11.40 19.30 9.60
N ARG A 73 -11.15 18.44 10.59
CA ARG A 73 -10.17 17.36 10.51
C ARG A 73 -10.58 16.34 9.45
N LEU A 74 -11.85 15.91 9.45
CA LEU A 74 -12.38 15.01 8.42
C LEU A 74 -12.36 15.65 7.03
N SER A 75 -12.76 16.92 6.91
CA SER A 75 -12.73 17.64 5.64
C SER A 75 -11.31 17.76 5.08
N ARG A 76 -10.31 18.00 5.94
CA ARG A 76 -8.89 18.02 5.54
C ARG A 76 -8.42 16.64 5.09
N ALA A 77 -8.77 15.58 5.81
CA ALA A 77 -8.41 14.21 5.44
C ALA A 77 -9.03 13.80 4.09
N LEU A 78 -10.33 14.09 3.89
CA LEU A 78 -11.02 13.81 2.63
C LEU A 78 -10.50 14.67 1.46
N LYS A 79 -10.09 15.90 1.72
CA LYS A 79 -9.43 16.74 0.70
C LYS A 79 -8.06 16.18 0.36
N ALA A 80 -7.25 15.77 1.32
CA ALA A 80 -5.95 15.14 1.07
C ALA A 80 -6.10 13.93 0.16
N GLU A 81 -7.06 13.04 0.40
CA GLU A 81 -7.38 11.89 -0.48
C GLU A 81 -7.77 12.31 -1.90
N LYS A 82 -8.61 13.35 -2.06
CA LYS A 82 -8.98 13.87 -3.38
C LYS A 82 -7.83 14.52 -4.13
N TYR A 83 -6.88 15.13 -3.44
CA TYR A 83 -5.70 15.76 -4.05
C TYR A 83 -4.65 14.76 -4.52
N PHE A 84 -4.71 13.49 -4.09
CA PHE A 84 -3.92 12.42 -4.69
C PHE A 84 -4.23 12.19 -6.18
N ASP A 85 -5.34 12.72 -6.69
CA ASP A 85 -5.80 12.52 -8.07
C ASP A 85 -5.54 13.73 -9.01
N SER A 86 -5.00 14.82 -8.54
CA SER A 86 -4.73 16.01 -9.37
C SER A 86 -3.38 16.67 -9.04
N ASN A 87 -2.62 16.92 -10.10
CA ASN A 87 -1.34 17.63 -10.22
C ASN A 87 -1.12 18.85 -9.30
N ASN A 88 -1.19 18.74 -7.98
CA ASN A 88 -0.91 19.86 -7.10
C ASN A 88 0.06 19.51 -5.98
N THR A 89 1.14 20.26 -5.96
CA THR A 89 2.32 20.23 -5.10
C THR A 89 2.01 20.66 -3.63
N GLU A 90 0.77 20.61 -3.16
CA GLU A 90 0.41 21.12 -1.85
C GLU A 90 0.38 20.05 -0.76
N VAL A 91 1.45 20.12 0.02
CA VAL A 91 1.54 19.94 1.47
C VAL A 91 1.13 18.57 2.04
N TYR A 92 2.13 17.71 2.14
CA TYR A 92 2.12 16.54 3.04
C TYR A 92 2.16 16.98 4.52
N THR A 93 1.08 17.56 5.03
CA THR A 93 1.00 18.10 6.39
C THR A 93 0.63 17.05 7.44
N MET A 94 0.09 15.91 7.05
CA MET A 94 -0.30 14.85 7.98
C MET A 94 0.83 13.84 8.15
N ASP A 95 1.13 13.48 9.40
CA ASP A 95 2.00 12.34 9.68
C ASP A 95 1.26 11.05 9.36
N ILE A 96 1.75 10.32 8.36
CA ILE A 96 1.25 8.97 8.06
C ILE A 96 1.86 8.05 9.10
N ALA A 97 1.03 7.62 10.06
CA ALA A 97 1.37 6.62 11.06
C ALA A 97 0.89 5.23 10.60
N PRO A 98 1.64 4.17 10.89
CA PRO A 98 1.21 2.81 10.58
C PRO A 98 0.02 2.42 11.48
N TYR A 99 -0.93 1.68 10.92
CA TYR A 99 -1.91 0.94 11.71
C TYR A 99 -1.23 -0.17 12.53
N SER A 100 -1.88 -0.69 13.56
CA SER A 100 -1.30 -1.72 14.45
C SER A 100 -0.78 -2.94 13.70
N TYR A 101 -1.53 -3.46 12.74
CA TYR A 101 -1.09 -4.59 11.90
C TYR A 101 0.07 -4.23 10.96
N GLN A 102 0.14 -2.99 10.47
CA GLN A 102 1.27 -2.51 9.66
C GLN A 102 2.51 -2.37 10.53
N GLN A 103 2.35 -1.86 11.74
CA GLN A 103 3.42 -1.77 12.73
C GLN A 103 4.01 -3.15 13.03
N GLU A 104 3.17 -4.16 13.24
CA GLU A 104 3.62 -5.54 13.46
C GLU A 104 4.45 -6.08 12.28
N ILE A 105 4.02 -5.81 11.03
CA ILE A 105 4.78 -6.20 9.84
C ILE A 105 6.14 -5.49 9.81
N LEU A 106 6.16 -4.19 10.09
CA LEU A 106 7.39 -3.39 10.12
C LEU A 106 8.38 -3.89 11.18
N ASP A 107 7.89 -4.26 12.36
CA ASP A 107 8.72 -4.78 13.44
C ASP A 107 9.27 -6.17 13.13
N ARG A 108 8.48 -7.01 12.45
CA ARG A 108 8.95 -8.31 11.94
C ARG A 108 10.04 -8.14 10.88
N LEU A 109 9.88 -7.23 9.92
CA LEU A 109 10.91 -6.93 8.91
C LEU A 109 12.21 -6.43 9.55
N GLU A 110 12.11 -5.59 10.55
CA GLU A 110 13.26 -5.11 11.31
C GLU A 110 13.96 -6.24 12.08
N ALA A 111 13.19 -7.14 12.70
CA ALA A 111 13.72 -8.30 13.40
C ALA A 111 14.44 -9.28 12.45
N GLU A 112 13.87 -9.55 11.26
CA GLU A 112 14.51 -10.38 10.24
C GLU A 112 15.89 -9.82 9.85
N ARG A 113 15.99 -8.52 9.65
CA ARG A 113 17.26 -7.85 9.30
C ARG A 113 18.26 -7.82 10.46
N LYS A 114 17.83 -7.36 11.64
CA LYS A 114 18.75 -7.12 12.77
C LYS A 114 19.14 -8.37 13.55
N VAL A 115 18.21 -9.31 13.70
CA VAL A 115 18.41 -10.49 14.53
C VAL A 115 18.89 -11.69 13.70
N ARG A 116 18.29 -11.87 12.51
CA ARG A 116 18.57 -13.03 11.65
C ARG A 116 19.53 -12.74 10.51
N GLY A 117 19.81 -11.47 10.21
CA GLY A 117 20.66 -11.06 9.09
C GLY A 117 20.04 -11.31 7.71
N TYR A 118 18.69 -11.46 7.65
CA TYR A 118 18.00 -11.68 6.38
C TYR A 118 17.58 -10.36 5.76
N HIS A 119 18.24 -9.99 4.66
CA HIS A 119 17.98 -8.75 3.93
C HIS A 119 16.98 -8.92 2.77
N ARG A 120 16.60 -10.15 2.42
CA ARG A 120 15.58 -10.46 1.41
C ARG A 120 14.34 -10.96 2.08
N ASN A 121 13.26 -10.16 2.03
CA ASN A 121 12.02 -10.44 2.73
C ASN A 121 10.83 -10.41 1.77
N LEU A 122 9.90 -11.33 1.92
CA LEU A 122 8.64 -11.35 1.18
C LEU A 122 7.49 -10.94 2.12
N VAL A 123 6.82 -9.84 1.78
CA VAL A 123 5.62 -9.38 2.50
C VAL A 123 4.38 -9.81 1.72
N VAL A 124 3.60 -10.70 2.30
CA VAL A 124 2.31 -11.14 1.75
C VAL A 124 1.19 -10.52 2.57
N ALA A 125 0.43 -9.66 1.96
CA ALA A 125 -0.70 -8.98 2.59
C ALA A 125 -1.84 -8.81 1.59
N ALA A 126 -3.08 -8.80 2.07
CA ALA A 126 -4.27 -8.66 1.23
C ALA A 126 -4.25 -7.35 0.41
N THR A 127 -5.03 -7.30 -0.66
CA THR A 127 -5.19 -6.06 -1.43
C THR A 127 -5.84 -4.99 -0.54
N GLY A 128 -5.32 -3.76 -0.61
CA GLY A 128 -5.85 -2.64 0.16
C GLY A 128 -5.37 -2.52 1.61
N THR A 129 -4.50 -3.40 2.07
CA THR A 129 -3.87 -3.28 3.39
C THR A 129 -2.76 -2.22 3.45
N GLY A 130 -2.55 -1.48 2.37
CA GLY A 130 -1.51 -0.45 2.31
C GLY A 130 -0.09 -1.00 2.18
N LYS A 131 0.13 -2.06 1.39
CA LYS A 131 1.47 -2.61 1.12
C LYS A 131 2.49 -1.55 0.73
N THR A 132 2.10 -0.61 -0.12
CA THR A 132 2.96 0.52 -0.54
C THR A 132 3.28 1.46 0.61
N VAL A 133 2.32 1.70 1.52
CA VAL A 133 2.54 2.50 2.74
C VAL A 133 3.52 1.78 3.67
N ILE A 134 3.36 0.46 3.86
CA ILE A 134 4.30 -0.35 4.65
C ILE A 134 5.71 -0.23 4.06
N SER A 135 5.86 -0.40 2.74
CA SER A 135 7.16 -0.28 2.04
C SER A 135 7.78 1.10 2.22
N ALA A 136 6.99 2.17 2.12
CA ALA A 136 7.47 3.54 2.30
C ALA A 136 7.87 3.84 3.76
N LEU A 137 7.12 3.33 4.74
CA LEU A 137 7.45 3.45 6.16
C LEU A 137 8.70 2.65 6.53
N ASP A 138 8.86 1.45 5.97
CA ASP A 138 10.05 0.63 6.17
C ASP A 138 11.30 1.30 5.57
N TYR A 139 11.18 1.83 4.36
CA TYR A 139 12.25 2.63 3.75
C TYR A 139 12.58 3.91 4.56
N LYS A 140 11.57 4.60 5.11
CA LYS A 140 11.79 5.73 6.01
C LYS A 140 12.60 5.34 7.25
N ARG A 141 12.31 4.18 7.84
CA ARG A 141 13.09 3.62 8.96
C ARG A 141 14.51 3.30 8.54
N PHE A 142 14.68 2.69 7.37
CA PHE A 142 15.99 2.37 6.80
C PHE A 142 16.84 3.62 6.64
N ARG A 143 16.32 4.69 6.03
CA ARG A 143 17.01 5.98 5.92
C ARG A 143 17.42 6.56 7.28
N LYS A 144 16.51 6.51 8.25
CA LYS A 144 16.79 7.00 9.62
C LYS A 144 17.91 6.22 10.31
N GLN A 145 18.03 4.92 10.02
CA GLN A 145 19.07 4.05 10.61
C GLN A 145 20.41 4.16 9.88
N ASN A 146 20.44 4.70 8.68
CA ASN A 146 21.63 4.83 7.84
C ASN A 146 21.84 6.28 7.36
N PRO A 147 22.00 7.26 8.27
CA PRO A 147 22.07 8.69 7.90
C PRO A 147 23.31 9.02 7.06
N GLU A 148 24.37 8.25 7.16
CA GLU A 148 25.63 8.45 6.42
C GLU A 148 25.62 7.83 5.01
N LYS A 149 24.59 7.01 4.68
CA LYS A 149 24.46 6.38 3.37
C LYS A 149 23.55 7.19 2.45
N PRO A 150 23.75 7.14 1.13
CA PRO A 150 22.85 7.78 0.16
C PRO A 150 21.43 7.19 0.22
N CYS A 151 21.28 5.94 0.67
CA CYS A 151 20.00 5.22 0.77
C CYS A 151 19.24 5.21 -0.56
N ARG A 152 19.94 4.84 -1.65
CA ARG A 152 19.35 4.78 -3.00
C ARG A 152 18.27 3.72 -3.10
N LEU A 153 17.11 4.13 -3.65
CA LEU A 153 15.92 3.27 -3.79
C LEU A 153 15.70 2.86 -5.24
N LEU A 154 15.48 1.56 -5.46
CA LEU A 154 14.89 1.05 -6.70
C LEU A 154 13.49 0.46 -6.41
N PHE A 155 12.46 1.09 -6.93
CA PHE A 155 11.09 0.58 -6.87
C PHE A 155 10.67 0.03 -8.25
N VAL A 156 10.31 -1.24 -8.30
CA VAL A 156 9.98 -1.94 -9.56
C VAL A 156 8.55 -2.45 -9.52
N ALA A 157 7.78 -2.12 -10.54
CA ALA A 157 6.44 -2.67 -10.77
C ALA A 157 6.24 -2.93 -12.27
N HIS A 158 5.10 -3.50 -12.66
CA HIS A 158 4.85 -3.78 -14.07
C HIS A 158 3.95 -2.74 -14.74
N ARG A 159 3.20 -1.92 -13.99
CA ARG A 159 2.27 -0.89 -14.51
C ARG A 159 2.69 0.51 -14.11
N GLU A 160 2.51 1.44 -15.04
CA GLU A 160 2.78 2.86 -14.83
C GLU A 160 1.95 3.46 -13.69
N GLU A 161 0.66 3.11 -13.62
CA GLU A 161 -0.25 3.60 -12.59
C GLU A 161 0.21 3.22 -11.18
N ILE A 162 0.73 1.98 -11.03
CA ILE A 162 1.27 1.50 -9.74
C ILE A 162 2.51 2.30 -9.36
N LEU A 163 3.42 2.52 -10.31
CA LEU A 163 4.64 3.30 -10.10
C LEU A 163 4.31 4.73 -9.68
N LYS A 164 3.37 5.37 -10.38
CA LYS A 164 2.92 6.74 -10.10
C LYS A 164 2.31 6.84 -8.71
N GLN A 165 1.38 5.95 -8.38
CA GLN A 165 0.75 5.90 -7.06
C GLN A 165 1.77 5.62 -5.96
N SER A 166 2.71 4.71 -6.20
CA SER A 166 3.76 4.37 -5.22
C SER A 166 4.69 5.55 -4.98
N MET A 167 5.14 6.24 -6.01
CA MET A 167 5.98 7.42 -5.88
C MET A 167 5.28 8.51 -5.05
N TYR A 168 4.00 8.79 -5.30
CA TYR A 168 3.23 9.73 -4.47
C TYR A 168 3.13 9.28 -3.01
N THR A 169 2.90 7.99 -2.76
CA THR A 169 2.87 7.45 -1.40
C THR A 169 4.21 7.64 -0.68
N PHE A 170 5.33 7.41 -1.37
CA PHE A 170 6.66 7.64 -0.83
C PHE A 170 6.90 9.12 -0.52
N ARG A 171 6.55 10.01 -1.42
CA ARG A 171 6.61 11.47 -1.21
C ARG A 171 5.82 11.89 0.03
N ALA A 172 4.62 11.36 0.20
CA ALA A 172 3.76 11.66 1.35
C ALA A 172 4.36 11.14 2.68
N VAL A 173 4.81 9.88 2.71
CA VAL A 173 5.39 9.27 3.92
C VAL A 173 6.72 9.93 4.31
N LEU A 174 7.55 10.27 3.32
CA LEU A 174 8.85 10.91 3.53
C LEU A 174 8.73 12.42 3.77
N LYS A 175 7.58 13.03 3.45
CA LYS A 175 7.35 14.49 3.45
C LYS A 175 8.31 15.21 2.51
N ASP A 176 8.60 14.62 1.38
CA ASP A 176 9.50 15.13 0.36
C ASP A 176 8.81 15.09 -1.01
N ALA A 177 8.31 16.24 -1.47
CA ALA A 177 7.60 16.36 -2.72
C ALA A 177 8.46 16.06 -3.96
N ASN A 178 9.78 16.17 -3.83
CA ASN A 178 10.73 15.96 -4.92
C ASN A 178 11.38 14.57 -4.90
N PHE A 179 10.95 13.71 -3.94
CA PHE A 179 11.51 12.38 -3.83
C PHE A 179 11.18 11.51 -5.04
N GLY A 180 12.22 10.97 -5.65
CA GLY A 180 12.14 9.94 -6.68
C GLY A 180 11.69 10.41 -8.06
N ASP A 181 12.22 9.72 -9.05
CA ASP A 181 11.95 9.91 -10.46
C ASP A 181 11.29 8.69 -11.09
N MET A 182 10.48 8.91 -12.12
CA MET A 182 9.84 7.82 -12.87
C MET A 182 10.61 7.50 -14.16
N PHE A 183 10.73 6.20 -14.44
CA PHE A 183 11.24 5.72 -15.74
C PHE A 183 10.29 4.69 -16.33
N VAL A 184 9.27 5.15 -17.04
CA VAL A 184 8.27 4.31 -17.71
C VAL A 184 7.63 5.09 -18.85
N GLY A 185 7.36 4.44 -19.97
CA GLY A 185 6.72 5.06 -21.13
C GLY A 185 7.50 6.28 -21.63
N SER A 186 6.86 7.45 -21.58
CA SER A 186 7.45 8.74 -21.98
C SER A 186 8.24 9.45 -20.86
N TYR A 187 8.09 8.98 -19.61
CA TYR A 187 8.79 9.56 -18.47
C TYR A 187 10.25 9.14 -18.46
N LYS A 188 11.14 10.14 -18.44
CA LYS A 188 12.60 9.95 -18.31
C LYS A 188 13.06 10.58 -17.02
N PRO A 189 13.85 9.86 -16.21
CA PRO A 189 14.33 10.39 -14.95
C PRO A 189 15.42 11.45 -15.15
N GLU A 190 15.47 12.45 -14.27
CA GLU A 190 16.57 13.40 -14.15
C GLU A 190 17.70 12.77 -13.31
N SER A 191 17.33 11.98 -12.29
CA SER A 191 18.25 11.19 -11.48
C SER A 191 17.82 9.73 -11.41
N ILE A 192 18.78 8.84 -11.23
CA ILE A 192 18.53 7.41 -11.00
C ILE A 192 18.71 6.97 -9.55
N ASP A 193 18.99 7.92 -8.63
CA ASP A 193 19.25 7.58 -7.22
C ASP A 193 18.02 6.99 -6.51
N ASN A 194 16.85 7.56 -6.74
CA ASN A 194 15.59 7.05 -6.19
C ASN A 194 14.61 6.82 -7.35
N LEU A 195 14.63 5.63 -7.91
CA LEU A 195 14.01 5.36 -9.20
C LEU A 195 12.78 4.46 -9.07
N PHE A 196 11.68 4.91 -9.67
CA PHE A 196 10.45 4.14 -9.89
C PHE A 196 10.39 3.70 -11.35
N ILE A 197 10.66 2.43 -11.62
CA ILE A 197 10.85 1.91 -12.97
C ILE A 197 9.94 0.72 -13.28
N SER A 198 9.43 0.64 -14.51
CA SER A 198 8.75 -0.58 -14.94
C SER A 198 9.76 -1.69 -15.24
N ILE A 199 9.37 -2.94 -14.96
CA ILE A 199 10.24 -4.09 -15.26
C ILE A 199 10.55 -4.19 -16.76
N GLN A 200 9.63 -3.77 -17.61
CA GLN A 200 9.81 -3.72 -19.06
C GLN A 200 10.90 -2.70 -19.43
N THR A 201 10.81 -1.48 -18.87
CA THR A 201 11.83 -0.44 -19.10
C THR A 201 13.19 -0.85 -18.55
N PHE A 202 13.22 -1.45 -17.35
CA PHE A 202 14.44 -1.98 -16.75
C PHE A 202 15.17 -2.93 -17.70
N ASN A 203 14.46 -3.88 -18.31
CA ASN A 203 15.05 -4.85 -19.22
C ASN A 203 15.38 -4.26 -20.59
N SER A 204 14.49 -3.44 -21.18
CA SER A 204 14.72 -2.85 -22.51
C SER A 204 15.86 -1.84 -22.54
N GLN A 205 16.12 -1.19 -21.42
CA GLN A 205 17.21 -0.22 -21.27
C GLN A 205 18.53 -0.83 -20.80
N SER A 206 18.62 -2.16 -20.68
CA SER A 206 19.80 -2.87 -20.16
C SER A 206 20.31 -2.23 -18.86
N PHE A 207 19.40 -2.00 -17.92
CA PHE A 207 19.68 -1.15 -16.74
C PHE A 207 20.82 -1.68 -15.87
N THR A 208 21.04 -2.99 -15.88
CA THR A 208 22.19 -3.65 -15.22
C THR A 208 23.56 -3.26 -15.82
N GLU A 209 23.58 -2.72 -17.02
CA GLU A 209 24.83 -2.24 -17.65
C GLU A 209 25.12 -0.77 -17.30
N LYS A 210 24.12 -0.06 -16.78
CA LYS A 210 24.20 1.37 -16.42
C LYS A 210 24.51 1.62 -14.96
N THR A 211 24.39 0.59 -14.11
CA THR A 211 24.57 0.68 -12.66
C THR A 211 25.39 -0.51 -12.16
N THR A 212 26.12 -0.31 -11.06
CA THR A 212 26.82 -1.41 -10.39
C THR A 212 25.84 -2.26 -9.56
N SER A 213 26.23 -3.47 -9.20
CA SER A 213 25.40 -4.40 -8.45
C SER A 213 25.06 -3.93 -7.01
N ASP A 214 25.84 -3.01 -6.49
CA ASP A 214 25.70 -2.38 -5.17
C ASP A 214 25.17 -0.93 -5.23
N PHE A 215 24.72 -0.48 -6.43
CA PHE A 215 24.29 0.90 -6.61
C PHE A 215 23.05 1.25 -5.76
N TYR A 216 22.10 0.32 -5.64
CA TYR A 216 20.91 0.53 -4.84
C TYR A 216 21.03 -0.11 -3.46
N ASP A 217 20.80 0.69 -2.42
CA ASP A 217 20.80 0.25 -1.03
C ASP A 217 19.49 -0.44 -0.63
N TYR A 218 18.39 -0.09 -1.31
CA TYR A 218 17.07 -0.60 -1.00
C TYR A 218 16.28 -0.89 -2.28
N ILE A 219 15.73 -2.10 -2.38
CA ILE A 219 15.01 -2.54 -3.59
C ILE A 219 13.63 -3.05 -3.19
N ILE A 220 12.60 -2.56 -3.87
CA ILE A 220 11.22 -3.01 -3.71
C ILE A 220 10.74 -3.54 -5.05
N VAL A 221 10.17 -4.74 -5.03
CA VAL A 221 9.49 -5.33 -6.18
C VAL A 221 8.03 -5.51 -5.81
N ASP A 222 7.15 -4.71 -6.40
CA ASP A 222 5.72 -4.84 -6.20
C ASP A 222 5.13 -5.94 -7.11
N GLU A 223 4.01 -6.51 -6.69
CA GLU A 223 3.35 -7.63 -7.37
C GLU A 223 4.29 -8.82 -7.64
N PHE A 224 5.02 -9.23 -6.60
CA PHE A 224 6.05 -10.28 -6.66
C PHE A 224 5.55 -11.65 -7.15
N HIS A 225 4.24 -11.87 -7.28
CA HIS A 225 3.69 -13.08 -7.89
C HIS A 225 4.08 -13.25 -9.37
N HIS A 226 4.55 -12.20 -10.03
CA HIS A 226 5.17 -12.25 -11.35
C HIS A 226 6.69 -12.53 -11.32
N ALA A 227 7.32 -12.59 -10.15
CA ALA A 227 8.77 -12.69 -10.00
C ALA A 227 9.39 -14.01 -10.51
N ALA A 228 8.58 -15.05 -10.71
CA ALA A 228 9.01 -16.28 -11.37
C ALA A 228 9.37 -16.08 -12.87
N ALA A 229 8.95 -14.95 -13.46
CA ALA A 229 9.30 -14.64 -14.85
C ALA A 229 10.82 -14.33 -14.98
N PRO A 230 11.49 -14.79 -16.05
CA PRO A 230 12.92 -14.55 -16.28
C PRO A 230 13.33 -13.07 -16.20
N THR A 231 12.39 -12.17 -16.50
CA THR A 231 12.57 -10.72 -16.46
C THR A 231 12.90 -10.18 -15.05
N TYR A 232 12.30 -10.74 -14.01
CA TYR A 232 12.58 -10.36 -12.61
C TYR A 232 13.82 -11.06 -12.08
N GLN A 233 14.11 -12.27 -12.54
CA GLN A 233 15.29 -13.03 -12.08
C GLN A 233 16.58 -12.30 -12.42
N LYS A 234 16.68 -11.65 -13.58
CA LYS A 234 17.84 -10.83 -13.96
C LYS A 234 18.09 -9.72 -12.94
N LEU A 235 17.06 -9.01 -12.51
CA LEU A 235 17.15 -7.97 -11.50
C LEU A 235 17.58 -8.52 -10.13
N LEU A 236 16.90 -9.58 -9.68
CA LEU A 236 17.11 -10.16 -8.34
C LEU A 236 18.48 -10.85 -8.19
N SER A 237 19.04 -11.36 -9.29
CA SER A 237 20.37 -11.98 -9.28
C SER A 237 21.52 -10.96 -9.42
N TYR A 238 21.24 -9.81 -10.02
CA TYR A 238 22.25 -8.78 -10.26
C TYR A 238 22.52 -7.91 -9.05
N TYR A 239 21.45 -7.38 -8.42
CA TYR A 239 21.64 -6.46 -7.31
C TYR A 239 21.83 -7.16 -5.97
N HIS A 240 22.74 -6.61 -5.18
CA HIS A 240 23.07 -7.03 -3.83
C HIS A 240 22.96 -5.85 -2.87
N PRO A 241 21.71 -5.41 -2.54
CA PRO A 241 21.48 -4.33 -1.58
C PRO A 241 22.06 -4.74 -0.21
N GLN A 242 22.66 -3.78 0.47
CA GLN A 242 23.33 -3.99 1.76
C GLN A 242 22.36 -3.86 2.94
#